data_1b0db474635253e188be150f6ea68744
#
_entry.id   1b0db474635253e188be150f6ea68744
#
_cell.length_a   1.000
_cell.length_b   1.000
_cell.length_c   1.000
_cell.angle_alpha   90.00
_cell.angle_beta   90.00
_cell.angle_gamma   90.00
#
_symmetry.space_group_name_H-M   'P 1'
#
loop_
_entity.id
_entity.type
_entity.pdbx_description
1 polymer ?
#
loop_
_entity_poly.entity_id
_entity_poly.type
_entity_poly.pdbx_seq_one_letter_code
_entity_poly.pdbx_strand_id
1 'polypeptide(L)'
;MRYLLDTCALIWLGMGGGDLSADAKRRITVASSLHYSSISVWEIARLQKEGKVVIPVDAEEFLADLTELYGLSAIPPNDDIMLR
;
A
#
# COMPACT_ATOMS: atom_id res chain seq x y z
N MET A 1 16.62 5.02 0.26
CA MET A 1 16.04 4.55 1.51
C MET A 1 14.88 3.61 1.24
N ARG A 2 14.72 2.58 2.05
CA ARG A 2 13.68 1.56 1.86
C ARG A 2 12.50 1.85 2.78
N TYR A 3 11.29 1.75 2.25
CA TYR A 3 10.07 1.98 3.03
C TYR A 3 9.12 0.81 2.92
N LEU A 4 8.51 0.46 4.03
CA LEU A 4 7.41 -0.50 4.08
C LEU A 4 6.12 0.30 4.28
N LEU A 5 5.22 0.23 3.31
CA LEU A 5 3.94 0.95 3.37
C LEU A 5 2.91 0.11 4.11
N ASP A 6 2.19 0.72 5.04
CA ASP A 6 1.08 0.05 5.69
C ASP A 6 -0.16 0.06 4.79
N THR A 7 -1.19 -0.65 5.21
CA THR A 7 -2.42 -0.78 4.42
C THR A 7 -3.07 0.56 4.13
N CYS A 8 -3.11 1.46 5.12
CA CYS A 8 -3.71 2.78 4.91
C CYS A 8 -2.93 3.60 3.89
N ALA A 9 -1.61 3.57 3.96
CA ALA A 9 -0.77 4.28 2.99
C ALA A 9 -0.97 3.75 1.58
N LEU A 10 -1.10 2.44 1.42
CA LEU A 10 -1.37 1.82 0.12
C LEU A 10 -2.70 2.29 -0.46
N ILE A 11 -3.74 2.31 0.37
CA ILE A 11 -5.06 2.74 -0.07
C ILE A 11 -5.02 4.21 -0.49
N TRP A 12 -4.43 5.06 0.33
CA TRP A 12 -4.34 6.50 0.02
C TRP A 12 -3.54 6.74 -1.25
N LEU A 13 -2.43 6.04 -1.41
CA LEU A 13 -1.59 6.17 -2.61
C LEU A 13 -2.37 5.80 -3.87
N GLY A 14 -3.12 4.70 -3.83
CA GLY A 14 -3.91 4.23 -4.97
C GLY A 14 -5.12 5.10 -5.26
N MET A 15 -5.58 5.89 -4.29
CA MET A 15 -6.72 6.78 -4.45
C MET A 15 -6.31 8.22 -4.74
N GLY A 16 -5.12 8.42 -5.26
CA GLY A 16 -4.65 9.74 -5.66
C GLY A 16 -3.79 10.46 -4.64
N GLY A 17 -3.55 9.85 -3.48
CA GLY A 17 -2.63 10.38 -2.49
C GLY A 17 -3.15 11.56 -1.66
N GLY A 18 -4.47 11.87 -1.74
CA GLY A 18 -5.01 13.06 -1.07
C GLY A 18 -4.83 13.10 0.43
N ASP A 19 -4.87 11.93 1.08
CA ASP A 19 -4.74 11.84 2.54
C ASP A 19 -3.29 11.66 3.00
N LEU A 20 -2.35 11.50 2.08
CA LEU A 20 -0.94 11.43 2.43
C LEU A 20 -0.39 12.83 2.66
N SER A 21 0.46 12.98 3.67
CA SER A 21 1.13 14.26 3.91
C SER A 21 2.09 14.58 2.75
N ALA A 22 2.44 15.86 2.60
CA ALA A 22 3.42 16.27 1.60
C ALA A 22 4.77 15.60 1.84
N ASP A 23 5.15 15.42 3.10
CA ASP A 23 6.39 14.75 3.45
C ASP A 23 6.36 13.27 3.06
N ALA A 24 5.25 12.58 3.31
CA ALA A 24 5.09 11.19 2.92
C ALA A 24 5.17 11.02 1.40
N LYS A 25 4.50 11.89 0.65
CA LYS A 25 4.56 11.86 -0.82
C LYS A 25 5.98 12.05 -1.33
N ARG A 26 6.72 12.97 -0.74
CA ARG A 26 8.09 13.23 -1.12
C ARG A 26 8.98 12.02 -0.85
N ARG A 27 8.82 11.38 0.32
CA ARG A 27 9.60 10.19 0.69
C ARG A 27 9.33 9.03 -0.26
N ILE A 28 8.08 8.84 -0.66
CA ILE A 28 7.70 7.81 -1.62
C ILE A 28 8.37 8.08 -2.98
N THR A 29 8.36 9.34 -3.42
CA THR A 29 8.92 9.74 -4.70
C THR A 29 10.44 9.49 -4.77
N VAL A 30 11.16 9.72 -3.68
CA VAL A 30 12.63 9.60 -3.68
C VAL A 30 13.13 8.27 -3.12
N ALA A 31 12.24 7.38 -2.73
CA ALA A 31 12.62 6.09 -2.15
C ALA A 31 13.38 5.24 -3.16
N SER A 32 14.44 4.57 -2.69
CA SER A 32 15.17 3.62 -3.52
C SER A 32 14.41 2.31 -3.69
N SER A 33 13.56 1.95 -2.74
CA SER A 33 12.64 0.82 -2.88
C SER A 33 11.42 1.02 -1.98
N LEU A 34 10.28 0.52 -2.47
CA LEU A 34 9.01 0.56 -1.74
C LEU A 34 8.51 -0.87 -1.60
N HIS A 35 8.03 -1.20 -0.42
CA HIS A 35 7.55 -2.54 -0.10
C HIS A 35 6.20 -2.49 0.58
N TYR A 36 5.47 -3.59 0.51
CA TYR A 36 4.24 -3.78 1.28
C TYR A 36 4.19 -5.22 1.79
N SER A 37 3.49 -5.45 2.89
CA SER A 37 3.27 -6.80 3.40
C SER A 37 2.19 -7.49 2.56
N SER A 38 2.40 -8.76 2.24
CA SER A 38 1.40 -9.55 1.53
C SER A 38 0.08 -9.65 2.30
N ILE A 39 0.11 -9.43 3.61
CA ILE A 39 -1.09 -9.38 4.45
C ILE A 39 -1.99 -8.19 4.10
N SER A 40 -1.43 -7.13 3.51
CA SER A 40 -2.23 -5.97 3.10
C SER A 40 -3.30 -6.31 2.08
N VAL A 41 -3.08 -7.31 1.23
CA VAL A 41 -4.10 -7.79 0.30
C VAL A 41 -5.35 -8.23 1.06
N TRP A 42 -5.14 -9.01 2.12
CA TRP A 42 -6.24 -9.49 2.97
C TRP A 42 -6.94 -8.36 3.69
N GLU A 43 -6.18 -7.42 4.21
CA GLU A 43 -6.74 -6.27 4.92
C GLU A 43 -7.60 -5.40 3.99
N ILE A 44 -7.12 -5.13 2.79
CA ILE A 44 -7.87 -4.34 1.81
C ILE A 44 -9.13 -5.08 1.38
N ALA A 45 -9.04 -6.38 1.10
CA ALA A 45 -10.19 -7.19 0.74
C ALA A 45 -11.26 -7.18 1.84
N ARG A 46 -10.83 -7.28 3.11
CA ARG A 46 -11.73 -7.21 4.24
C ARG A 46 -12.43 -5.85 4.34
N LEU A 47 -11.66 -4.77 4.18
CA LEU A 47 -12.22 -3.42 4.22
C LEU A 47 -13.23 -3.18 3.11
N GLN A 48 -12.97 -3.71 1.91
CA GLN A 48 -13.92 -3.65 0.81
C GLN A 48 -15.20 -4.40 1.14
N LYS A 49 -15.08 -5.60 1.70
CA LYS A 49 -16.23 -6.42 2.07
C LYS A 49 -17.08 -5.76 3.13
N GLU A 50 -16.44 -5.06 4.07
CA GLU A 50 -17.12 -4.34 5.15
C GLU A 50 -17.66 -2.98 4.71
N GLY A 51 -17.42 -2.57 3.48
CA GLY A 51 -17.86 -1.28 2.97
C GLY A 51 -17.11 -0.09 3.51
N LYS A 52 -15.93 -0.30 4.12
CA LYS A 52 -15.13 0.77 4.71
C LYS A 52 -14.26 1.48 3.69
N VAL A 53 -13.98 0.84 2.55
CA VAL A 53 -13.32 1.48 1.42
C VAL A 53 -14.09 1.13 0.15
N VAL A 54 -14.11 2.07 -0.80
CA VAL A 54 -14.75 1.87 -2.09
C VAL A 54 -13.66 1.96 -3.15
N ILE A 55 -13.28 0.80 -3.69
CA ILE A 55 -12.26 0.69 -4.73
C ILE A 55 -12.92 -0.07 -5.90
N PRO A 56 -12.78 0.41 -7.14
CA PRO A 56 -13.51 -0.17 -8.28
C PRO A 56 -13.01 -1.53 -8.75
N VAL A 57 -11.91 -2.02 -8.19
CA VAL A 57 -11.31 -3.31 -8.53
C VAL A 57 -11.08 -4.11 -7.25
N ASP A 58 -10.80 -5.42 -7.35
CA ASP A 58 -10.51 -6.19 -6.16
C ASP A 58 -9.11 -5.86 -5.60
N ALA A 59 -8.83 -6.33 -4.38
CA ALA A 59 -7.61 -5.99 -3.68
C ALA A 59 -6.36 -6.47 -4.43
N GLU A 60 -6.41 -7.64 -5.06
CA GLU A 60 -5.25 -8.15 -5.80
C GLU A 60 -4.95 -7.27 -7.00
N GLU A 61 -5.97 -6.90 -7.77
CA GLU A 61 -5.80 -6.03 -8.92
C GLU A 61 -5.33 -4.64 -8.50
N PHE A 62 -5.87 -4.11 -7.40
CA PHE A 62 -5.48 -2.82 -6.85
C PHE A 62 -3.98 -2.79 -6.54
N LEU A 63 -3.48 -3.82 -5.85
CA LEU A 63 -2.06 -3.89 -5.52
C LEU A 63 -1.18 -4.19 -6.73
N ALA A 64 -1.68 -4.96 -7.69
CA ALA A 64 -0.94 -5.18 -8.93
C ALA A 64 -0.74 -3.87 -9.70
N ASP A 65 -1.77 -3.04 -9.76
CA ASP A 65 -1.70 -1.74 -10.41
C ASP A 65 -0.72 -0.81 -9.69
N LEU A 66 -0.76 -0.78 -8.36
CA LEU A 66 0.20 0.02 -7.58
C LEU A 66 1.63 -0.47 -7.76
N THR A 67 1.82 -1.78 -7.82
CA THR A 67 3.13 -2.37 -8.05
C THR A 67 3.70 -1.91 -9.40
N GLU A 68 2.88 -1.90 -10.43
CA GLU A 68 3.30 -1.45 -11.74
C GLU A 68 3.62 0.04 -11.77
N LEU A 69 2.79 0.85 -11.10
CA LEU A 69 2.97 2.32 -11.12
C LEU A 69 4.15 2.79 -10.26
N TYR A 70 4.38 2.15 -9.13
CA TYR A 70 5.35 2.63 -8.14
C TYR A 70 6.51 1.67 -7.88
N GLY A 71 6.55 0.53 -8.55
CA GLY A 71 7.63 -0.43 -8.36
C GLY A 71 7.63 -1.07 -6.98
N LEU A 72 6.45 -1.40 -6.46
CA LEU A 72 6.34 -2.03 -5.15
C LEU A 72 6.79 -3.48 -5.17
N SER A 73 7.30 -3.95 -4.04
CA SER A 73 7.64 -5.36 -3.83
C SER A 73 6.89 -5.90 -2.63
N ALA A 74 6.29 -7.07 -2.77
CA ALA A 74 5.61 -7.72 -1.67
C ALA A 74 6.63 -8.38 -0.74
N ILE A 75 6.41 -8.24 0.57
CA ILE A 75 7.21 -8.90 1.59
C ILE A 75 6.30 -9.87 2.32
N PRO A 76 6.71 -11.15 2.47
CA PRO A 76 5.91 -12.11 3.25
C PRO A 76 5.74 -11.62 4.69
N PRO A 77 4.64 -11.97 5.36
CA PRO A 77 4.45 -11.60 6.77
C PRO A 77 5.60 -12.13 7.61
N ASN A 78 6.15 -11.26 8.44
CA ASN A 78 7.25 -11.60 9.34
C ASN A 78 7.21 -10.61 10.48
N ASP A 79 7.27 -11.12 11.71
CA ASP A 79 7.17 -10.30 12.91
C ASP A 79 8.23 -9.19 12.96
N ASP A 80 9.41 -9.45 12.41
CA ASP A 80 10.53 -8.50 12.46
C ASP A 80 10.35 -7.30 11.53
N ILE A 81 9.49 -7.42 10.52
CA ILE A 81 9.30 -6.38 9.51
C ILE A 81 7.89 -5.80 9.47
N MET A 82 6.98 -6.33 10.28
CA MET A 82 5.61 -5.81 10.36
C MET A 82 5.55 -4.62 11.30
N LEU A 83 6.17 -3.54 10.89
CA LEU A 83 6.18 -2.29 11.64
C LEU A 83 5.10 -1.36 11.14
N ARG A 84 4.53 -0.63 12.05
CA ARG A 84 3.52 0.37 11.73
C ARG A 84 4.01 1.76 12.03
#